data_de1deb1adeaaa4280ff4f085e4b0e5ac
#
_entry.id   de1deb1adeaaa4280ff4f085e4b0e5ac
#
_cell.length_a   1.000
_cell.length_b   1.000
_cell.length_c   1.000
_cell.angle_alpha   90.00
_cell.angle_beta   90.00
_cell.angle_gamma   90.00
#
_symmetry.space_group_name_H-M   'P 1'
#
loop_
_entity.id
_entity.type
_entity.pdbx_description
1 polymer ?
#
loop_
_entity_poly.entity_id
_entity_poly.type
_entity_poly.pdbx_seq_one_letter_code
_entity_poly.pdbx_strand_id
1 'polypeptide(L)'
;MNTASETSSTTHLDRLQQLVLAMPMAQTLGLRFTRLAPGETEVEIPVAQPFTFRPGQLQATPVFAVADFAAVSAAGTLLPAGWANATIDATLKLVGPARGTALRARGRVVDAGRLLTVCAAEVYAVAADGSETLCATLLGTARNIEPARQG
;
A
#
# COMPACT_ATOMS: atom_id res chain seq x y z
N MET A 1 -4.43 -32.21 4.16
CA MET A 1 -3.90 -31.71 5.45
C MET A 1 -3.35 -30.27 5.30
N ASN A 2 -4.16 -29.31 4.84
CA ASN A 2 -3.69 -27.91 4.63
C ASN A 2 -4.57 -26.84 5.27
N THR A 3 -5.57 -27.21 6.05
CA THR A 3 -6.57 -26.25 6.59
C THR A 3 -6.02 -25.31 7.66
N ALA A 4 -5.07 -25.75 8.50
CA ALA A 4 -4.53 -24.92 9.58
C ALA A 4 -3.58 -23.82 9.05
N SER A 5 -2.81 -24.08 8.00
CA SER A 5 -1.90 -23.11 7.38
C SER A 5 -2.67 -22.02 6.62
N GLU A 6 -3.72 -22.39 5.91
CA GLU A 6 -4.57 -21.45 5.17
C GLU A 6 -5.37 -20.55 6.12
N THR A 7 -5.90 -21.11 7.20
CA THR A 7 -6.62 -20.34 8.22
C THR A 7 -5.73 -19.34 8.93
N SER A 8 -4.48 -19.72 9.25
CA SER A 8 -3.49 -18.82 9.87
C SER A 8 -3.06 -17.68 8.93
N SER A 9 -2.88 -17.96 7.64
CA SER A 9 -2.53 -16.96 6.62
C SER A 9 -3.65 -15.95 6.41
N THR A 10 -4.90 -16.40 6.30
CA THR A 10 -6.08 -15.52 6.16
C THR A 10 -6.22 -14.60 7.38
N THR A 11 -6.05 -15.12 8.59
CA THR A 11 -6.11 -14.32 9.81
C THR A 11 -5.03 -13.24 9.86
N HIS A 12 -3.81 -13.54 9.41
CA HIS A 12 -2.72 -12.56 9.36
C HIS A 12 -3.00 -11.42 8.38
N LEU A 13 -3.47 -11.74 7.17
CA LEU A 13 -3.83 -10.74 6.16
C LEU A 13 -5.02 -9.87 6.62
N ASP A 14 -6.04 -10.45 7.21
CA ASP A 14 -7.19 -9.72 7.75
C ASP A 14 -6.76 -8.75 8.84
N ARG A 15 -5.88 -9.17 9.74
CA ARG A 15 -5.33 -8.31 10.79
C ARG A 15 -4.51 -7.17 10.23
N LEU A 16 -3.66 -7.43 9.25
CA LEU A 16 -2.88 -6.40 8.56
C LEU A 16 -3.79 -5.34 7.94
N GLN A 17 -4.81 -5.78 7.21
CA GLN A 17 -5.79 -4.87 6.60
C GLN A 17 -6.48 -3.99 7.66
N GLN A 18 -6.94 -4.59 8.76
CA GLN A 18 -7.57 -3.85 9.85
C GLN A 18 -6.63 -2.81 10.47
N LEU A 19 -5.37 -3.17 10.72
CA LEU A 19 -4.36 -2.27 11.28
C LEU A 19 -4.06 -1.09 10.35
N VAL A 20 -3.92 -1.34 9.06
CA VAL A 20 -3.67 -0.29 8.07
C VAL A 20 -4.88 0.65 7.95
N LEU A 21 -6.09 0.11 7.84
CA LEU A 21 -7.30 0.91 7.70
C LEU A 21 -7.67 1.68 8.97
N ALA A 22 -7.14 1.31 10.13
CA ALA A 22 -7.28 2.05 11.38
C ALA A 22 -6.35 3.26 11.48
N MET A 23 -5.35 3.38 10.60
CA MET A 23 -4.43 4.53 10.61
C MET A 23 -5.18 5.80 10.21
N PRO A 24 -5.00 6.92 10.95
CA PRO A 24 -5.68 8.19 10.64
C PRO A 24 -5.45 8.66 9.20
N MET A 25 -4.24 8.53 8.67
CA MET A 25 -3.93 8.91 7.28
C MET A 25 -4.71 8.06 6.28
N ALA A 26 -4.82 6.76 6.50
CA ALA A 26 -5.61 5.88 5.65
C ALA A 26 -7.09 6.29 5.63
N GLN A 27 -7.64 6.61 6.79
CA GLN A 27 -9.02 7.08 6.93
C GLN A 27 -9.23 8.43 6.23
N THR A 28 -8.32 9.38 6.42
CA THR A 28 -8.38 10.71 5.80
C THR A 28 -8.32 10.62 4.28
N LEU A 29 -7.49 9.74 3.73
CA LEU A 29 -7.38 9.51 2.29
C LEU A 29 -8.56 8.72 1.70
N GLY A 30 -9.36 8.06 2.54
CA GLY A 30 -10.39 7.14 2.08
C GLY A 30 -9.82 5.85 1.48
N LEU A 31 -8.69 5.37 2.04
CA LEU A 31 -8.01 4.18 1.56
C LEU A 31 -8.89 2.94 1.69
N ARG A 32 -8.90 2.11 0.65
CA ARG A 32 -9.52 0.79 0.68
C ARG A 32 -8.63 -0.23 -0.02
N PHE A 33 -8.65 -1.45 0.47
CA PHE A 33 -8.03 -2.58 -0.23
C PHE A 33 -9.01 -3.18 -1.21
N THR A 34 -8.55 -3.39 -2.44
CA THR A 34 -9.27 -4.15 -3.47
C THR A 34 -8.65 -5.52 -3.70
N ARG A 35 -7.39 -5.71 -3.27
CA ARG A 35 -6.71 -7.00 -3.25
C ARG A 35 -5.67 -7.03 -2.13
N LEU A 36 -5.59 -8.16 -1.44
CA LEU A 36 -4.56 -8.44 -0.44
C LEU A 36 -4.18 -9.92 -0.52
N ALA A 37 -2.94 -10.19 -0.91
CA ALA A 37 -2.40 -11.54 -1.06
C ALA A 37 -0.92 -11.54 -0.63
N PRO A 38 -0.32 -12.69 -0.33
CA PRO A 38 1.09 -12.74 0.05
C PRO A 38 2.00 -12.09 -0.99
N GLY A 39 2.72 -11.04 -0.58
CA GLY A 39 3.64 -10.28 -1.44
C GLY A 39 3.00 -9.30 -2.40
N GLU A 40 1.67 -9.16 -2.41
CA GLU A 40 0.94 -8.33 -3.36
C GLU A 40 -0.25 -7.61 -2.71
N THR A 41 -0.46 -6.36 -3.10
CA THR A 41 -1.61 -5.57 -2.68
C THR A 41 -2.17 -4.77 -3.84
N GLU A 42 -3.45 -4.44 -3.75
CA GLU A 42 -4.06 -3.38 -4.54
C GLU A 42 -4.90 -2.53 -3.60
N VAL A 43 -4.63 -1.23 -3.61
CA VAL A 43 -5.37 -0.24 -2.80
C VAL A 43 -5.85 0.90 -3.68
N GLU A 44 -6.90 1.56 -3.23
CA GLU A 44 -7.46 2.74 -3.90
C GLU A 44 -7.70 3.87 -2.93
N ILE A 45 -7.58 5.10 -3.45
CA ILE A 45 -8.09 6.32 -2.81
C ILE A 45 -8.94 7.08 -3.82
N PRO A 46 -10.03 7.76 -3.40
CA PRO A 46 -10.76 8.65 -4.28
C PRO A 46 -9.96 9.91 -4.59
N VAL A 47 -10.20 10.51 -5.76
CA VAL A 47 -9.70 11.85 -6.08
C VAL A 47 -10.59 12.87 -5.36
N ALA A 48 -10.24 13.14 -4.09
CA ALA A 48 -11.01 14.02 -3.23
C ALA A 48 -10.52 15.48 -3.34
N GLN A 49 -11.44 16.42 -3.41
CA GLN A 49 -11.16 17.85 -3.59
C GLN A 49 -10.09 18.41 -2.63
N PRO A 50 -10.09 18.09 -1.32
CA PRO A 50 -9.09 18.64 -0.39
C PRO A 50 -7.64 18.30 -0.71
N PHE A 51 -7.41 17.26 -1.51
CA PHE A 51 -6.07 16.79 -1.87
C PHE A 51 -5.65 17.20 -3.28
N THR A 52 -6.46 17.98 -3.95
CA THR A 52 -6.21 18.49 -5.30
C THR A 52 -5.47 19.84 -5.25
N PHE A 53 -4.61 20.08 -6.23
CA PHE A 53 -4.06 21.42 -6.45
C PHE A 53 -4.83 22.18 -7.54
N ARG A 54 -5.65 21.48 -8.31
CA ARG A 54 -6.65 22.01 -9.24
C ARG A 54 -7.78 20.99 -9.42
N PRO A 55 -8.96 21.39 -9.90
CA PRO A 55 -10.10 20.48 -10.02
C PRO A 55 -9.76 19.15 -10.71
N GLY A 56 -10.07 18.04 -10.03
CA GLY A 56 -9.91 16.69 -10.57
C GLY A 56 -8.48 16.14 -10.65
N GLN A 57 -7.49 16.88 -10.14
CA GLN A 57 -6.10 16.43 -10.15
C GLN A 57 -5.44 16.52 -8.77
N LEU A 58 -4.98 15.39 -8.27
CA LEU A 58 -4.31 15.29 -6.96
C LEU A 58 -2.91 15.89 -6.99
N GLN A 59 -2.51 16.44 -5.85
CA GLN A 59 -1.12 16.79 -5.58
C GLN A 59 -0.23 15.55 -5.55
N ALA A 60 1.09 15.73 -5.64
CA ALA A 60 2.07 14.65 -5.53
C ALA A 60 2.02 13.91 -4.18
N THR A 61 1.72 14.62 -3.08
CA THR A 61 1.72 14.05 -1.72
C THR A 61 0.72 12.89 -1.56
N PRO A 62 -0.56 12.99 -1.95
CA PRO A 62 -1.48 11.85 -1.92
C PRO A 62 -1.07 10.71 -2.87
N VAL A 63 -0.44 11.02 -3.99
CA VAL A 63 0.10 10.00 -4.91
C VAL A 63 1.20 9.20 -4.21
N PHE A 64 2.11 9.88 -3.54
CA PHE A 64 3.13 9.22 -2.71
C PHE A 64 2.48 8.35 -1.62
N ALA A 65 1.50 8.89 -0.92
CA ALA A 65 0.85 8.19 0.18
C ALA A 65 0.20 6.87 -0.26
N VAL A 66 -0.56 6.86 -1.34
CA VAL A 66 -1.20 5.62 -1.82
C VAL A 66 -0.18 4.60 -2.32
N ALA A 67 0.91 5.06 -2.95
CA ALA A 67 2.01 4.20 -3.38
C ALA A 67 2.72 3.54 -2.18
N ASP A 68 3.01 4.33 -1.14
CA ASP A 68 3.64 3.86 0.09
C ASP A 68 2.75 2.85 0.83
N PHE A 69 1.47 3.15 0.98
CA PHE A 69 0.51 2.19 1.56
C PHE A 69 0.48 0.87 0.79
N ALA A 70 0.47 0.90 -0.52
CA ALA A 70 0.46 -0.31 -1.34
C ALA A 70 1.75 -1.12 -1.17
N ALA A 71 2.90 -0.49 -1.34
CA ALA A 71 4.21 -1.15 -1.29
C ALA A 71 4.51 -1.73 0.09
N VAL A 72 4.34 -0.92 1.14
CA VAL A 72 4.69 -1.32 2.52
C VAL A 72 3.69 -2.32 3.09
N SER A 73 2.42 -2.25 2.70
CA SER A 73 1.44 -3.29 3.04
C SER A 73 1.78 -4.62 2.37
N ALA A 74 2.25 -4.60 1.11
CA ALA A 74 2.73 -5.82 0.43
C ALA A 74 3.88 -6.46 1.20
N ALA A 75 4.85 -5.66 1.66
CA ALA A 75 5.93 -6.12 2.53
C ALA A 75 5.39 -6.72 3.84
N GLY A 76 4.40 -6.09 4.45
CA GLY A 76 3.76 -6.56 5.69
C GLY A 76 3.09 -7.92 5.58
N THR A 77 2.59 -8.28 4.40
CA THR A 77 1.93 -9.58 4.18
C THR A 77 2.85 -10.78 4.38
N LEU A 78 4.16 -10.60 4.21
CA LEU A 78 5.17 -11.67 4.32
C LEU A 78 5.83 -11.73 5.70
N LEU A 79 5.49 -10.83 6.61
CA LEU A 79 6.05 -10.82 7.96
C LEU A 79 5.42 -11.92 8.84
N PRO A 80 6.18 -12.44 9.82
CA PRO A 80 5.60 -13.29 10.84
C PRO A 80 4.51 -12.57 11.64
N ALA A 81 3.60 -13.33 12.22
CA ALA A 81 2.54 -12.79 13.06
C ALA A 81 3.11 -11.94 14.22
N GLY A 82 2.51 -10.79 14.46
CA GLY A 82 2.93 -9.85 15.51
C GLY A 82 4.06 -8.90 15.12
N TRP A 83 4.73 -9.13 13.98
CA TRP A 83 5.72 -8.19 13.46
C TRP A 83 5.03 -6.97 12.83
N ALA A 84 5.74 -5.86 12.83
CA ALA A 84 5.36 -4.63 12.15
C ALA A 84 6.43 -4.23 11.13
N ASN A 85 6.15 -3.20 10.34
CA ASN A 85 7.17 -2.59 9.49
C ASN A 85 7.00 -1.07 9.44
N ALA A 86 8.04 -0.41 8.96
CA ALA A 86 8.02 1.04 8.74
C ALA A 86 8.86 1.38 7.51
N THR A 87 8.37 2.30 6.71
CA THR A 87 9.12 2.85 5.58
C THR A 87 10.35 3.58 6.08
N ILE A 88 11.51 3.26 5.55
CA ILE A 88 12.77 3.96 5.87
C ILE A 88 13.40 4.65 4.65
N ASP A 89 12.96 4.30 3.46
CA ASP A 89 13.42 4.89 2.21
C ASP A 89 12.36 4.67 1.13
N ALA A 90 12.10 5.69 0.33
CA ALA A 90 11.21 5.56 -0.81
C ALA A 90 11.51 6.62 -1.87
N THR A 91 11.53 6.20 -3.13
CA THR A 91 11.67 7.07 -4.28
C THR A 91 10.44 6.96 -5.15
N LEU A 92 9.73 8.06 -5.34
CA LEU A 92 8.59 8.17 -6.22
C LEU A 92 8.99 8.86 -7.52
N LYS A 93 8.60 8.29 -8.64
CA LYS A 93 8.67 8.93 -9.96
C LYS A 93 7.26 9.23 -10.45
N LEU A 94 6.95 10.50 -10.65
CA LEU A 94 5.71 10.95 -11.25
C LEU A 94 5.89 10.96 -12.77
N VAL A 95 5.09 10.17 -13.46
CA VAL A 95 5.19 9.99 -14.92
C VAL A 95 3.95 10.49 -15.67
N GLY A 96 2.89 10.81 -14.96
CA GLY A 96 1.65 11.33 -15.54
C GLY A 96 0.76 12.02 -14.51
N PRO A 97 -0.29 12.73 -14.94
CA PRO A 97 -1.19 13.44 -14.05
C PRO A 97 -2.08 12.47 -13.26
N ALA A 98 -2.24 12.73 -11.96
CA ALA A 98 -3.14 11.98 -11.09
C ALA A 98 -4.58 12.51 -11.24
N ARG A 99 -5.19 12.27 -12.39
CA ARG A 99 -6.54 12.71 -12.78
C ARG A 99 -7.51 11.55 -12.83
N GLY A 100 -8.76 11.82 -12.52
CA GLY A 100 -9.85 10.87 -12.67
C GLY A 100 -10.73 10.82 -11.44
N THR A 101 -11.35 9.67 -11.21
CA THR A 101 -12.24 9.43 -10.07
C THR A 101 -11.52 8.81 -8.88
N ALA A 102 -10.45 8.06 -9.14
CA ALA A 102 -9.67 7.38 -8.13
C ALA A 102 -8.20 7.21 -8.57
N LEU A 103 -7.33 6.95 -7.60
CA LEU A 103 -6.01 6.35 -7.83
C LEU A 103 -6.03 4.92 -7.35
N ARG A 104 -5.45 4.03 -8.14
CA ARG A 104 -5.25 2.62 -7.81
C ARG A 104 -3.77 2.32 -7.75
N ALA A 105 -3.29 1.85 -6.62
CA ALA A 105 -1.89 1.47 -6.45
C ALA A 105 -1.76 -0.03 -6.27
N ARG A 106 -0.85 -0.63 -7.04
CA ARG A 106 -0.50 -2.05 -6.95
C ARG A 106 0.87 -2.18 -6.35
N GLY A 107 0.90 -2.75 -5.13
CA GLY A 107 2.13 -2.99 -4.39
C GLY A 107 2.62 -4.42 -4.55
N ARG A 108 3.93 -4.58 -4.52
CA ARG A 108 4.57 -5.90 -4.58
C ARG A 108 5.87 -5.90 -3.81
N VAL A 109 6.25 -7.07 -3.31
CA VAL A 109 7.57 -7.31 -2.75
C VAL A 109 8.57 -7.57 -3.88
N VAL A 110 9.72 -6.89 -3.82
CA VAL A 110 10.85 -7.12 -4.73
C VAL A 110 11.82 -8.12 -4.11
N ASP A 111 12.19 -7.90 -2.84
CA ASP A 111 13.07 -8.78 -2.08
C ASP A 111 12.70 -8.74 -0.59
N ALA A 112 12.45 -9.90 -0.03
CA ALA A 112 12.08 -10.04 1.39
C ALA A 112 13.27 -10.54 2.19
N GLY A 113 13.93 -9.62 2.91
CA GLY A 113 14.99 -9.93 3.85
C GLY A 113 14.48 -10.02 5.29
N ARG A 114 15.35 -10.44 6.20
CA ARG A 114 15.00 -10.53 7.62
C ARG A 114 14.78 -9.16 8.26
N LEU A 115 15.68 -8.23 8.03
CA LEU A 115 15.64 -6.90 8.63
C LEU A 115 14.97 -5.87 7.73
N LEU A 116 15.11 -6.03 6.43
CA LEU A 116 14.62 -5.10 5.41
C LEU A 116 13.87 -5.84 4.33
N THR A 117 12.82 -5.23 3.82
CA THR A 117 12.11 -5.68 2.64
C THR A 117 12.13 -4.56 1.60
N VAL A 118 12.60 -4.86 0.40
CA VAL A 118 12.48 -3.97 -0.76
C VAL A 118 11.14 -4.22 -1.41
N CYS A 119 10.37 -3.16 -1.60
CA CYS A 119 9.02 -3.21 -2.15
C CYS A 119 8.82 -2.11 -3.19
N ALA A 120 7.84 -2.30 -4.05
CA ALA A 120 7.54 -1.39 -5.14
C ALA A 120 6.03 -1.21 -5.30
N ALA A 121 5.63 -0.13 -5.96
CA ALA A 121 4.25 0.09 -6.37
C ALA A 121 4.17 0.85 -7.68
N GLU A 122 3.17 0.54 -8.48
CA GLU A 122 2.71 1.35 -9.60
C GLU A 122 1.37 1.98 -9.25
N VAL A 123 1.21 3.27 -9.54
CA VAL A 123 -0.02 4.03 -9.31
C VAL A 123 -0.67 4.39 -10.63
N TYR A 124 -1.95 4.06 -10.74
CA TYR A 124 -2.77 4.32 -11.92
C TYR A 124 -3.86 5.34 -11.62
N ALA A 125 -4.00 6.33 -12.47
CA ALA A 125 -5.17 7.19 -12.49
C ALA A 125 -6.32 6.43 -13.15
N VAL A 126 -7.47 6.37 -12.46
CA VAL A 126 -8.66 5.65 -12.91
C VAL A 126 -9.69 6.66 -13.40
N ALA A 127 -10.05 6.58 -14.68
CA ALA A 127 -11.07 7.42 -15.30
C ALA A 127 -12.48 6.93 -14.94
N ALA A 128 -13.49 7.76 -15.25
CA ALA A 128 -14.90 7.44 -14.99
C ALA A 128 -15.38 6.16 -15.70
N ASP A 129 -14.79 5.83 -16.86
CA ASP A 129 -15.08 4.60 -17.61
C ASP A 129 -14.31 3.36 -17.10
N GLY A 130 -13.49 3.53 -16.02
CA GLY A 130 -12.67 2.48 -15.43
C GLY A 130 -11.32 2.28 -16.12
N SER A 131 -11.00 3.00 -17.17
CA SER A 131 -9.68 2.92 -17.82
C SER A 131 -8.59 3.44 -16.90
N GLU A 132 -7.40 2.82 -16.97
CA GLU A 132 -6.25 3.12 -16.13
C GLU A 132 -5.12 3.73 -16.93
N THR A 133 -4.48 4.75 -16.38
CA THR A 133 -3.26 5.35 -16.92
C THR A 133 -2.19 5.42 -15.86
N LEU A 134 -1.00 4.88 -16.11
CA LEU A 134 0.11 4.94 -15.16
C LEU A 134 0.46 6.41 -14.86
N CYS A 135 0.47 6.78 -13.60
CA CYS A 135 0.82 8.13 -13.18
C CYS A 135 2.05 8.20 -12.26
N ALA A 136 2.42 7.10 -11.60
CA ALA A 136 3.60 7.08 -10.74
C ALA A 136 4.14 5.66 -10.54
N THR A 137 5.43 5.58 -10.22
CA THR A 137 6.09 4.36 -9.74
C THR A 137 6.86 4.66 -8.46
N LEU A 138 6.91 3.71 -7.53
CA LEU A 138 7.65 3.81 -6.29
C LEU A 138 8.54 2.60 -6.10
N LEU A 139 9.77 2.83 -5.65
CA LEU A 139 10.66 1.82 -5.10
C LEU A 139 11.04 2.24 -3.69
N GLY A 140 10.80 1.36 -2.73
CA GLY A 140 11.04 1.67 -1.33
C GLY A 140 11.63 0.51 -0.54
N THR A 141 12.04 0.83 0.67
CA THR A 141 12.54 -0.13 1.65
C THR A 141 11.75 0.03 2.94
N ALA A 142 11.22 -1.06 3.43
CA ALA A 142 10.59 -1.16 4.74
C ALA A 142 11.50 -1.89 5.71
N ARG A 143 11.64 -1.35 6.91
CA ARG A 143 12.29 -2.05 8.01
C ARG A 143 11.29 -2.99 8.67
N ASN A 144 11.66 -4.25 8.83
CA ASN A 144 10.90 -5.25 9.56
C ASN A 144 11.19 -5.11 11.06
N ILE A 145 10.15 -5.07 11.90
CA ILE A 145 10.25 -4.77 13.33
C ILE A 145 9.68 -5.95 14.10
N GLU A 146 10.56 -6.63 14.85
CA GLU A 146 10.14 -7.67 15.77
C GLU A 146 9.31 -7.09 16.93
N PRO A 147 8.29 -7.81 17.42
CA PRO A 147 7.62 -7.40 18.64
C PRO A 147 8.61 -7.38 19.80
N ALA A 148 8.40 -6.43 20.73
CA ALA A 148 9.21 -6.37 21.94
C ALA A 148 9.12 -7.70 22.70
N ARG A 149 10.27 -8.24 23.13
CA ARG A 149 10.28 -9.41 24.02
C ARG A 149 9.62 -9.00 25.34
N GLN A 150 8.58 -9.71 25.72
CA GLN A 150 8.05 -9.60 27.07
C GLN A 150 9.10 -10.19 28.01
N GLY A 151 9.73 -9.31 28.77
CA GLY A 151 10.67 -9.70 29.85
C GLY A 151 9.93 -10.29 31.04
#